data_95103ca88269ed40609c5a0f60f38b46
#
_entry.id   95103ca88269ed40609c5a0f60f38b46
#
_cell.length_a   1.000
_cell.length_b   1.000
_cell.length_c   1.000
_cell.angle_alpha   90.00
_cell.angle_beta   90.00
_cell.angle_gamma   90.00
#
_symmetry.space_group_name_H-M   'P 1'
#
loop_
_entity.id
_entity.type
_entity.pdbx_description
1 polymer ?
#
loop_
_entity_poly.entity_id
_entity_poly.type
_entity_poly.pdbx_seq_one_letter_code
_entity_poly.pdbx_strand_id
1 'polypeptide(L)'
;MTSYIVIHDRTFAFTLLRFHGNFRPVSPFPVSTEKETQLLQRMAALGIAESDLQEWFIRGGGPGGQKTNKTSSTVCLRHKPTGLEVRCAQERSQSLNRFLARRDLCDKIAAKIHGEKSKKQQEREKIRRQKRRRSRRQTAIMVDAKKKHGAKKALRQRPAHDE
;
A
#
# COMPACT_ATOMS: atom_id res chain seq x y z
N MET A 1 62.74 -17.53 -11.85
CA MET A 1 62.33 -17.17 -10.47
C MET A 1 60.80 -17.00 -10.46
N THR A 2 60.09 -18.09 -10.13
CA THR A 2 58.62 -18.14 -10.26
C THR A 2 58.07 -18.18 -8.84
N SER A 3 57.41 -17.08 -8.46
CA SER A 3 56.80 -16.93 -7.14
C SER A 3 55.41 -17.57 -7.16
N TYR A 4 55.23 -18.63 -6.48
CA TYR A 4 53.92 -19.26 -6.24
C TYR A 4 53.22 -18.58 -5.06
N ILE A 5 52.10 -17.97 -5.32
CA ILE A 5 51.15 -17.49 -4.30
C ILE A 5 50.32 -18.68 -3.87
N VAL A 6 50.53 -19.16 -2.65
CA VAL A 6 49.71 -20.21 -2.03
C VAL A 6 48.45 -19.56 -1.46
N ILE A 7 47.34 -19.78 -2.11
CA ILE A 7 46.03 -19.45 -1.59
C ILE A 7 45.60 -20.60 -0.70
N HIS A 8 45.54 -20.35 0.62
CA HIS A 8 44.97 -21.29 1.59
C HIS A 8 43.47 -21.28 1.46
N ASP A 9 42.96 -22.24 0.72
CA ASP A 9 41.55 -22.55 0.60
C ASP A 9 41.13 -23.37 1.83
N ARG A 10 40.44 -22.69 2.77
CA ARG A 10 39.75 -23.36 3.88
C ARG A 10 38.44 -23.92 3.38
N THR A 11 38.50 -25.10 2.79
CA THR A 11 37.31 -25.92 2.51
C THR A 11 36.64 -26.32 3.83
N PHE A 12 35.58 -25.57 4.17
CA PHE A 12 34.62 -26.05 5.16
C PHE A 12 33.85 -27.23 4.53
N ALA A 13 34.27 -28.43 4.87
CA ALA A 13 33.50 -29.65 4.59
C ALA A 13 32.17 -29.54 5.35
N PHE A 14 31.13 -29.18 4.67
CA PHE A 14 29.75 -29.25 5.17
C PHE A 14 29.36 -30.72 5.21
N THR A 15 29.59 -31.35 6.36
CA THR A 15 29.09 -32.71 6.64
C THR A 15 27.56 -32.65 6.58
N LEU A 16 26.98 -33.10 5.47
CA LEU A 16 25.56 -33.35 5.31
C LEU A 16 25.14 -34.46 6.28
N LEU A 17 24.87 -34.09 7.53
CA LEU A 17 24.09 -34.93 8.45
C LEU A 17 22.68 -35.01 7.88
N ARG A 18 22.41 -36.14 7.20
CA ARG A 18 21.09 -36.53 6.70
C ARG A 18 20.18 -36.83 7.89
N PHE A 19 19.66 -35.78 8.52
CA PHE A 19 18.58 -35.91 9.49
C PHE A 19 17.30 -36.31 8.73
N HIS A 20 16.99 -37.61 8.73
CA HIS A 20 15.68 -38.16 8.34
C HIS A 20 14.70 -37.98 9.50
N GLY A 21 14.47 -36.77 9.89
CA GLY A 21 13.35 -36.37 10.73
C GLY A 21 12.54 -35.35 9.97
N ASN A 22 11.25 -35.54 9.85
CA ASN A 22 10.31 -34.54 9.38
C ASN A 22 10.34 -33.34 10.34
N PHE A 23 11.39 -32.54 10.28
CA PHE A 23 11.46 -31.24 10.93
C PHE A 23 10.52 -30.32 10.16
N ARG A 24 9.23 -30.36 10.51
CA ARG A 24 8.32 -29.30 10.10
C ARG A 24 8.79 -28.05 10.85
N PRO A 25 9.28 -27.01 10.17
CA PRO A 25 9.57 -25.75 10.85
C PRO A 25 8.28 -25.35 11.57
N VAL A 26 8.37 -25.25 12.89
CA VAL A 26 7.23 -24.80 13.70
C VAL A 26 6.94 -23.38 13.24
N SER A 27 5.83 -23.23 12.54
CA SER A 27 5.36 -21.92 12.10
C SER A 27 5.24 -20.99 13.30
N PRO A 28 5.79 -19.78 13.25
CA PRO A 28 5.67 -18.81 14.34
C PRO A 28 4.20 -18.37 14.54
N PHE A 29 3.32 -18.74 13.64
CA PHE A 29 1.90 -18.39 13.68
C PHE A 29 1.02 -19.64 13.78
N PRO A 30 -0.07 -19.60 14.57
CA PRO A 30 -1.02 -20.70 14.71
C PRO A 30 -2.00 -20.72 13.53
N VAL A 31 -1.49 -20.72 12.31
CA VAL A 31 -2.27 -20.76 11.07
C VAL A 31 -1.75 -21.88 10.16
N SER A 32 -2.52 -22.24 9.12
CA SER A 32 -2.06 -23.22 8.15
C SER A 32 -0.84 -22.69 7.39
N THR A 33 0.06 -23.60 7.02
CA THR A 33 1.29 -23.27 6.26
C THR A 33 0.98 -22.53 4.95
N GLU A 34 -0.15 -22.83 4.32
CA GLU A 34 -0.60 -22.13 3.12
C GLU A 34 -0.87 -20.63 3.36
N LYS A 35 -1.55 -20.31 4.47
CA LYS A 35 -1.85 -18.91 4.83
C LYS A 35 -0.57 -18.15 5.18
N GLU A 36 0.36 -18.82 5.83
CA GLU A 36 1.67 -18.24 6.16
C GLU A 36 2.49 -17.95 4.90
N THR A 37 2.57 -18.91 3.99
CA THR A 37 3.28 -18.73 2.71
C THR A 37 2.67 -17.63 1.86
N GLN A 38 1.34 -17.55 1.79
CA GLN A 38 0.64 -16.46 1.11
C GLN A 38 0.95 -15.09 1.73
N LEU A 39 1.01 -15.00 3.05
CA LEU A 39 1.38 -13.75 3.73
C LEU A 39 2.82 -13.35 3.40
N LEU A 40 3.78 -14.28 3.49
CA LEU A 40 5.18 -14.02 3.17
C LEU A 40 5.38 -13.60 1.72
N GLN A 41 4.71 -14.27 0.77
CA GLN A 41 4.73 -13.87 -0.64
C GLN A 41 4.18 -12.46 -0.85
N ARG A 42 3.09 -12.13 -0.15
CA ARG A 42 2.49 -10.80 -0.23
C ARG A 42 3.40 -9.72 0.36
N MET A 43 4.06 -10.00 1.49
CA MET A 43 5.06 -9.11 2.08
C MET A 43 6.22 -8.87 1.12
N ALA A 44 6.76 -9.95 0.52
CA ALA A 44 7.83 -9.86 -0.47
C ALA A 44 7.41 -9.03 -1.70
N ALA A 45 6.21 -9.24 -2.22
CA ALA A 45 5.67 -8.47 -3.36
C ALA A 45 5.51 -6.96 -3.07
N LEU A 46 5.30 -6.59 -1.79
CA LEU A 46 5.20 -5.20 -1.34
C LEU A 46 6.54 -4.62 -0.87
N GLY A 47 7.63 -5.41 -0.92
CA GLY A 47 8.95 -5.00 -0.47
C GLY A 47 9.06 -4.84 1.06
N ILE A 48 8.30 -5.61 1.83
CA ILE A 48 8.30 -5.58 3.29
C ILE A 48 9.20 -6.71 3.80
N ALA A 49 10.32 -6.37 4.41
CA ALA A 49 11.18 -7.32 5.10
C ALA A 49 10.84 -7.39 6.59
N GLU A 50 10.98 -8.55 7.21
CA GLU A 50 10.76 -8.71 8.67
C GLU A 50 11.71 -7.84 9.49
N SER A 51 12.94 -7.59 9.03
CA SER A 51 13.91 -6.69 9.66
C SER A 51 13.44 -5.23 9.76
N ASP A 52 12.54 -4.84 8.87
CA ASP A 52 11.99 -3.50 8.80
C ASP A 52 10.77 -3.30 9.70
N LEU A 53 10.33 -4.38 10.32
CA LEU A 53 9.19 -4.36 11.22
C LEU A 53 9.66 -4.15 12.66
N GLN A 54 9.00 -3.24 13.34
CA GLN A 54 9.11 -3.03 14.77
C GLN A 54 7.82 -3.49 15.42
N GLU A 55 7.92 -4.48 16.28
CA GLU A 55 6.77 -5.12 16.93
C GLU A 55 6.82 -4.86 18.44
N TRP A 56 5.70 -4.51 19.04
CA TRP A 56 5.54 -4.42 20.49
C TRP A 56 4.13 -4.86 20.91
N PHE A 57 4.02 -5.21 22.17
CA PHE A 57 2.80 -5.79 22.72
C PHE A 57 2.25 -4.90 23.84
N ILE A 58 0.96 -4.63 23.76
CA ILE A 58 0.26 -3.81 24.74
C ILE A 58 -0.93 -4.57 25.31
N ARG A 59 -1.33 -4.18 26.51
CA ARG A 59 -2.57 -4.70 27.11
C ARG A 59 -3.77 -4.17 26.34
N GLY A 60 -4.78 -5.04 26.17
CA GLY A 60 -6.06 -4.62 25.60
C GLY A 60 -6.73 -3.60 26.54
N GLY A 61 -7.25 -2.50 25.99
CA GLY A 61 -8.07 -1.54 26.73
C GLY A 61 -9.51 -1.64 26.25
N GLY A 62 -10.47 -1.67 27.16
CA GLY A 62 -11.90 -1.67 26.82
C GLY A 62 -12.73 -2.51 27.78
N PRO A 63 -14.06 -2.54 27.58
CA PRO A 63 -14.96 -3.39 28.34
C PRO A 63 -14.68 -4.84 27.97
N GLY A 64 -13.79 -5.49 28.70
CA GLY A 64 -13.37 -6.87 28.50
C GLY A 64 -13.17 -7.56 29.85
N GLY A 65 -13.21 -8.91 29.82
CA GLY A 65 -13.01 -9.72 31.02
C GLY A 65 -11.58 -9.61 31.57
N GLN A 66 -11.37 -10.18 32.74
CA GLN A 66 -10.08 -10.16 33.48
C GLN A 66 -8.85 -10.53 32.62
N LYS A 67 -9.00 -11.44 31.65
CA LYS A 67 -7.91 -11.86 30.76
C LYS A 67 -7.45 -10.74 29.83
N THR A 68 -8.37 -9.99 29.24
CA THR A 68 -8.07 -8.89 28.31
C THR A 68 -7.26 -7.80 29.01
N ASN A 69 -7.56 -7.53 30.26
CA ASN A 69 -6.89 -6.50 31.05
C ASN A 69 -5.53 -6.94 31.63
N LYS A 70 -5.32 -8.26 31.79
CA LYS A 70 -4.08 -8.81 32.34
C LYS A 70 -3.06 -9.26 31.29
N THR A 71 -3.49 -9.61 30.06
CA THR A 71 -2.59 -10.14 29.03
C THR A 71 -2.27 -9.11 27.95
N SER A 72 -1.01 -9.04 27.52
CA SER A 72 -0.56 -8.18 26.42
C SER A 72 -0.81 -8.85 25.06
N SER A 73 -2.06 -9.16 24.75
CA SER A 73 -2.46 -9.83 23.50
C SER A 73 -2.62 -8.89 22.31
N THR A 74 -2.68 -7.59 22.54
CA THR A 74 -2.74 -6.59 21.46
C THR A 74 -1.35 -6.39 20.88
N VAL A 75 -1.26 -6.52 19.56
CA VAL A 75 -0.02 -6.38 18.79
C VAL A 75 -0.03 -5.03 18.09
N CYS A 76 1.03 -4.26 18.30
CA CYS A 76 1.33 -3.07 17.53
C CYS A 76 2.52 -3.34 16.63
N LEU A 77 2.38 -3.02 15.36
CA LEU A 77 3.37 -3.28 14.32
C LEU A 77 3.63 -2.00 13.54
N ARG A 78 4.89 -1.60 13.43
CA ARG A 78 5.33 -0.43 12.67
C ARG A 78 6.30 -0.84 11.58
N HIS A 79 6.06 -0.39 10.38
CA HIS A 79 7.00 -0.53 9.27
C HIS A 79 7.90 0.70 9.21
N LYS A 80 9.19 0.53 9.53
CA LYS A 80 10.17 1.62 9.66
C LYS A 80 10.27 2.50 8.40
N PRO A 81 10.40 1.94 7.16
CA PRO A 81 10.60 2.76 5.98
C PRO A 81 9.39 3.66 5.62
N THR A 82 8.16 3.17 5.84
CA THR A 82 6.94 3.92 5.48
C THR A 82 6.33 4.69 6.64
N GLY A 83 6.77 4.40 7.88
CA GLY A 83 6.22 4.96 9.11
C GLY A 83 4.78 4.51 9.43
N LEU A 84 4.24 3.56 8.67
CA LEU A 84 2.88 3.08 8.89
C LEU A 84 2.81 2.17 10.11
N GLU A 85 1.79 2.41 10.92
CA GLU A 85 1.50 1.62 12.12
C GLU A 85 0.16 0.93 12.03
N VAL A 86 0.12 -0.29 12.59
CA VAL A 86 -1.08 -1.11 12.72
C VAL A 86 -1.20 -1.58 14.15
N ARG A 87 -2.39 -1.53 14.70
CA ARG A 87 -2.73 -2.11 15.99
C ARG A 87 -3.78 -3.19 15.77
N CYS A 88 -3.48 -4.42 16.19
CA CYS A 88 -4.38 -5.57 16.05
C CYS A 88 -4.69 -6.17 17.43
N ALA A 89 -5.97 -6.27 17.73
CA ALA A 89 -6.51 -6.85 18.97
C ALA A 89 -7.78 -7.66 18.67
N GLN A 90 -7.84 -8.29 17.49
CA GLN A 90 -9.04 -8.97 17.01
C GLN A 90 -9.25 -10.30 17.72
N GLU A 91 -8.15 -10.99 18.01
CA GLU A 91 -8.20 -12.34 18.54
C GLU A 91 -7.69 -12.44 19.98
N ARG A 92 -8.09 -13.51 20.65
CA ARG A 92 -7.65 -13.82 22.00
C ARG A 92 -6.18 -14.26 22.08
N SER A 93 -5.64 -14.82 20.98
CA SER A 93 -4.27 -15.29 20.86
C SER A 93 -3.37 -14.17 20.37
N GLN A 94 -2.27 -13.91 21.12
CA GLN A 94 -1.27 -12.95 20.70
C GLN A 94 -0.59 -13.35 19.39
N SER A 95 -0.27 -14.65 19.21
CA SER A 95 0.36 -15.16 18.00
C SER A 95 -0.54 -15.02 16.76
N LEU A 96 -1.86 -15.19 16.92
CA LEU A 96 -2.79 -14.95 15.83
C LEU A 96 -2.90 -13.44 15.51
N ASN A 97 -2.90 -12.59 16.53
CA ASN A 97 -2.88 -11.13 16.31
C ASN A 97 -1.59 -10.67 15.61
N ARG A 98 -0.46 -11.32 15.82
CA ARG A 98 0.80 -11.05 15.10
C ARG A 98 0.65 -11.34 13.60
N PHE A 99 0.01 -12.45 13.23
CA PHE A 99 -0.31 -12.77 11.84
C PHE A 99 -1.26 -11.74 11.22
N LEU A 100 -2.35 -11.43 11.92
CA LEU A 100 -3.34 -10.46 11.47
C LEU A 100 -2.76 -9.05 11.31
N ALA A 101 -1.91 -8.61 12.24
CA ALA A 101 -1.23 -7.33 12.15
C ALA A 101 -0.37 -7.19 10.88
N ARG A 102 0.35 -8.26 10.48
CA ARG A 102 1.13 -8.27 9.23
C ARG A 102 0.23 -8.20 8.00
N ARG A 103 -0.89 -8.93 8.02
CA ARG A 103 -1.88 -8.87 6.94
C ARG A 103 -2.46 -7.46 6.79
N ASP A 104 -2.89 -6.87 7.89
CA ASP A 104 -3.46 -5.51 7.91
C ASP A 104 -2.43 -4.44 7.49
N LEU A 105 -1.15 -4.63 7.83
CA LEU A 105 -0.06 -3.78 7.36
C LEU A 105 0.10 -3.87 5.84
N CYS A 106 0.09 -5.08 5.27
CA CYS A 106 0.12 -5.28 3.83
C CYS A 106 -1.06 -4.59 3.14
N ASP A 107 -2.26 -4.68 3.70
CA ASP A 107 -3.45 -4.00 3.18
C ASP A 107 -3.29 -2.48 3.18
N LYS A 108 -2.79 -1.89 4.26
CA LYS A 108 -2.53 -0.45 4.35
C LYS A 108 -1.47 0.04 3.36
N ILE A 109 -0.37 -0.71 3.21
CA ILE A 109 0.70 -0.36 2.26
C ILE A 109 0.17 -0.47 0.82
N ALA A 110 -0.54 -1.54 0.49
CA ALA A 110 -1.16 -1.72 -0.82
C ALA A 110 -2.15 -0.59 -1.14
N ALA A 111 -3.02 -0.23 -0.19
CA ALA A 111 -3.97 0.87 -0.35
C ALA A 111 -3.26 2.22 -0.59
N LYS A 112 -2.15 2.49 0.11
CA LYS A 112 -1.33 3.70 -0.10
C LYS A 112 -0.76 3.73 -1.51
N ILE A 113 -0.15 2.63 -1.97
CA ILE A 113 0.42 2.51 -3.33
C ILE A 113 -0.66 2.70 -4.41
N HIS A 114 -1.82 2.05 -4.23
CA HIS A 114 -2.94 2.18 -5.16
C HIS A 114 -3.52 3.60 -5.17
N GLY A 115 -3.64 4.23 -4.00
CA GLY A 115 -4.11 5.60 -3.87
C GLY A 115 -3.20 6.61 -4.59
N GLU A 116 -1.90 6.47 -4.48
CA GLU A 116 -0.94 7.32 -5.19
C GLU A 116 -1.00 7.13 -6.72
N LYS A 117 -1.12 5.87 -7.19
CA LYS A 117 -1.29 5.57 -8.61
C LYS A 117 -2.58 6.19 -9.16
N SER A 118 -3.69 6.06 -8.43
CA SER A 118 -4.99 6.64 -8.82
C SER A 118 -4.94 8.16 -8.90
N LYS A 119 -4.34 8.85 -7.94
CA LYS A 119 -4.16 10.32 -7.95
C LYS A 119 -3.36 10.77 -9.17
N LYS A 120 -2.21 10.14 -9.45
CA LYS A 120 -1.39 10.44 -10.62
C LYS A 120 -2.14 10.23 -11.94
N GLN A 121 -2.96 9.19 -12.01
CA GLN A 121 -3.79 8.91 -13.18
C GLN A 121 -4.87 9.99 -13.36
N GLN A 122 -5.56 10.38 -12.30
CA GLN A 122 -6.56 11.45 -12.33
C GLN A 122 -5.96 12.79 -12.78
N GLU A 123 -4.78 13.14 -12.29
CA GLU A 123 -4.06 14.35 -12.72
C GLU A 123 -3.71 14.32 -14.21
N ARG A 124 -3.18 13.17 -14.70
CA ARG A 124 -2.89 12.98 -16.13
C ARG A 124 -4.14 13.12 -16.99
N GLU A 125 -5.25 12.54 -16.56
CA GLU A 125 -6.53 12.67 -17.27
C GLU A 125 -7.07 14.09 -17.25
N LYS A 126 -6.96 14.80 -16.12
CA LYS A 126 -7.33 16.21 -16.01
C LYS A 126 -6.55 17.07 -17.00
N ILE A 127 -5.23 16.91 -17.04
CA ILE A 127 -4.35 17.62 -18.00
C ILE A 127 -4.73 17.25 -19.44
N ARG A 128 -4.98 15.98 -19.74
CA ARG A 128 -5.41 15.50 -21.06
C ARG A 128 -6.74 16.13 -21.48
N ARG A 129 -7.73 16.22 -20.57
CA ARG A 129 -9.03 16.87 -20.81
C ARG A 129 -8.86 18.37 -21.08
N GLN A 130 -8.00 19.05 -20.30
CA GLN A 130 -7.72 20.49 -20.50
C GLN A 130 -7.03 20.76 -21.84
N LYS A 131 -6.09 19.91 -22.28
CA LYS A 131 -5.36 20.04 -23.54
C LYS A 131 -6.20 19.62 -24.77
N ARG A 132 -7.29 18.89 -24.56
CA ARG A 132 -8.13 18.42 -25.66
C ARG A 132 -8.84 19.61 -26.33
N ARG A 133 -8.55 19.82 -27.61
CA ARG A 133 -9.29 20.82 -28.42
C ARG A 133 -10.79 20.47 -28.47
N ARG A 134 -11.62 21.47 -28.36
CA ARG A 134 -13.06 21.32 -28.50
C ARG A 134 -13.39 20.77 -29.89
N SER A 135 -14.36 19.88 -29.98
CA SER A 135 -14.81 19.36 -31.26
C SER A 135 -15.40 20.48 -32.11
N ARG A 136 -15.32 20.34 -33.45
CA ARG A 136 -15.92 21.32 -34.40
C ARG A 136 -17.36 21.60 -34.06
N ARG A 137 -18.16 20.55 -33.71
CA ARG A 137 -19.56 20.67 -33.31
C ARG A 137 -19.75 21.56 -32.08
N GLN A 138 -18.94 21.33 -31.02
CA GLN A 138 -19.02 22.16 -29.81
C GLN A 138 -18.58 23.60 -30.05
N THR A 139 -17.61 23.82 -30.92
CA THR A 139 -17.17 25.15 -31.31
C THR A 139 -18.28 25.86 -32.07
N ALA A 140 -18.96 25.19 -33.01
CA ALA A 140 -20.11 25.74 -33.74
C ALA A 140 -21.25 26.14 -32.80
N ILE A 141 -21.63 25.27 -31.85
CA ILE A 141 -22.68 25.57 -30.85
C ILE A 141 -22.30 26.80 -30.00
N MET A 142 -21.05 26.91 -29.57
CA MET A 142 -20.60 28.08 -28.81
C MET A 142 -20.65 29.38 -29.63
N VAL A 143 -20.24 29.33 -30.92
CA VAL A 143 -20.26 30.47 -31.81
C VAL A 143 -21.72 30.91 -32.05
N ASP A 144 -22.62 29.96 -32.28
CA ASP A 144 -24.05 30.25 -32.45
C ASP A 144 -24.68 30.85 -31.18
N ALA A 145 -24.38 30.30 -30.01
CA ALA A 145 -24.81 30.87 -28.73
C ALA A 145 -24.31 32.32 -28.54
N LYS A 146 -23.03 32.59 -28.90
CA LYS A 146 -22.45 33.94 -28.85
C LYS A 146 -23.18 34.91 -29.85
N LYS A 147 -23.47 34.44 -31.06
CA LYS A 147 -24.24 35.25 -32.06
C LYS A 147 -25.62 35.61 -31.54
N LYS A 148 -26.35 34.63 -30.99
CA LYS A 148 -27.69 34.86 -30.38
C LYS A 148 -27.63 35.84 -29.21
N HIS A 149 -26.61 35.74 -28.39
CA HIS A 149 -26.41 36.67 -27.26
C HIS A 149 -26.03 38.07 -27.75
N GLY A 150 -25.22 38.18 -28.80
CA GLY A 150 -24.87 39.44 -29.47
C GLY A 150 -26.08 40.13 -30.06
N ALA A 151 -26.95 39.37 -30.77
CA ALA A 151 -28.21 39.91 -31.33
C ALA A 151 -29.14 40.46 -30.23
N LYS A 152 -29.30 39.70 -29.11
CA LYS A 152 -30.05 40.21 -27.95
C LYS A 152 -29.48 41.51 -27.36
N LYS A 153 -28.14 41.63 -27.36
CA LYS A 153 -27.46 42.82 -26.87
C LYS A 153 -27.64 44.02 -27.80
N ALA A 154 -27.62 43.80 -29.12
CA ALA A 154 -27.90 44.84 -30.13
C ALA A 154 -29.30 45.40 -30.00
N LEU A 155 -30.32 44.57 -29.74
CA LEU A 155 -31.70 45.01 -29.49
C LEU A 155 -31.86 45.89 -28.24
N ARG A 156 -30.90 45.91 -27.34
CA ARG A 156 -30.94 46.78 -26.16
C ARG A 156 -30.27 48.14 -26.39
N GLN A 157 -29.64 48.35 -27.54
CA GLN A 157 -29.04 49.64 -27.87
C GLN A 157 -30.17 50.64 -28.18
N ARG A 158 -30.02 51.89 -27.70
CA ARG A 158 -30.92 52.96 -27.96
C ARG A 158 -30.99 53.21 -29.49
N PRO A 159 -32.17 53.33 -30.09
CA PRO A 159 -32.24 53.70 -31.48
C PRO A 159 -31.50 55.03 -31.71
N ALA A 160 -30.72 55.06 -32.78
CA ALA A 160 -30.14 56.36 -33.22
C ALA A 160 -31.21 57.36 -33.37
N HIS A 161 -31.05 58.52 -32.75
CA HIS A 161 -31.95 59.66 -32.94
C HIS A 161 -31.58 60.19 -34.32
N ASP A 162 -32.45 59.96 -35.32
CA ASP A 162 -32.34 60.60 -36.61
C ASP A 162 -32.68 62.07 -36.38
N GLU A 163 -31.68 62.99 -36.54
CA GLU A 163 -31.85 64.43 -36.64
C GLU A 163 -32.38 64.83 -38.05
#